data_9b84e9882e1141c2ee9d17849e0dc995
#
_entry.id   9b84e9882e1141c2ee9d17849e0dc995
#
_cell.length_a   1.000
_cell.length_b   1.000
_cell.length_c   1.000
_cell.angle_alpha   90.00
_cell.angle_beta   90.00
_cell.angle_gamma   90.00
#
_symmetry.space_group_name_H-M   'P 1'
#
loop_
_entity.id
_entity.type
_entity.pdbx_description
1 polymer ?
#
loop_
_entity_poly.entity_id
_entity_poly.type
_entity_poly.pdbx_seq_one_letter_code
_entity_poly.pdbx_strand_id
1 'polypeptide(L)' 'MAMSYKEFMDYAMQNYCRGGDCIVECWDELSFRYYCEEFGPMTKEKADSLFRLCRNCEG' A
#
# COMPACT_ATOMS: atom_id res chain seq x y z
N MET A 1 2.57 -14.71 2.97
CA MET A 1 3.63 -13.97 3.64
C MET A 1 3.22 -12.53 3.87
N ALA A 2 3.53 -12.01 5.04
CA ALA A 2 3.16 -10.64 5.38
C ALA A 2 4.20 -9.65 4.85
N MET A 3 3.72 -8.55 4.31
CA MET A 3 4.58 -7.47 3.85
C MET A 3 4.77 -6.48 4.98
N SER A 4 5.99 -5.98 5.14
CA SER A 4 6.25 -4.87 6.04
C SER A 4 5.79 -3.57 5.37
N TYR A 5 5.74 -2.49 6.15
CA TYR A 5 5.38 -1.19 5.60
C TYR A 5 6.32 -0.79 4.45
N LYS A 6 7.60 -1.03 4.63
CA LYS A 6 8.58 -0.70 3.60
C LYS A 6 8.35 -1.51 2.34
N GLU A 7 8.07 -2.80 2.48
CA GLU A 7 7.79 -3.66 1.34
C GLU A 7 6.51 -3.24 0.63
N PHE A 8 5.50 -2.88 1.40
CA PHE A 8 4.24 -2.40 0.86
C PHE A 8 4.45 -1.14 0.04
N MET A 9 5.21 -0.19 0.56
CA MET A 9 5.50 1.05 -0.15
C MET A 9 6.32 0.81 -1.40
N ASP A 10 7.34 -0.03 -1.30
CA ASP A 10 8.17 -0.38 -2.46
C ASP A 10 7.35 -1.03 -3.56
N TYR A 11 6.47 -1.94 -3.17
CA TYR A 11 5.61 -2.62 -4.13
C TYR A 11 4.69 -1.62 -4.85
N ALA A 12 4.15 -0.69 -4.11
CA ALA A 12 3.29 0.33 -4.70
C ALA A 12 4.05 1.20 -5.69
N MET A 13 5.24 1.64 -5.31
CA MET A 13 6.03 2.51 -6.15
C MET A 13 6.50 1.81 -7.43
N GLN A 14 6.77 0.52 -7.35
CA GLN A 14 7.22 -0.22 -8.50
C GLN A 14 6.10 -0.59 -9.46
N ASN A 15 4.89 -0.79 -8.96
CA ASN A 15 3.81 -1.35 -9.75
C ASN A 15 2.63 -0.42 -9.98
N TYR A 16 2.44 0.57 -9.11
CA TYR A 16 1.26 1.42 -9.18
C TYR A 16 1.58 2.90 -9.15
N CYS A 17 2.39 3.32 -8.20
CA CYS A 17 2.66 4.74 -7.98
C CYS A 17 4.11 5.06 -8.35
N ARG A 18 4.36 5.22 -9.62
CA ARG A 18 5.74 5.41 -10.08
C ARG A 18 6.38 6.69 -9.56
N GLY A 19 5.59 7.70 -9.33
CA GLY A 19 6.10 8.93 -8.75
C GLY A 19 6.32 8.85 -7.26
N GLY A 20 5.67 7.91 -6.61
CA GLY A 20 5.81 7.71 -5.18
C GLY A 20 5.02 8.65 -4.30
N ASP A 21 4.62 9.78 -4.83
CA ASP A 21 3.95 10.80 -4.02
C ASP A 21 2.57 10.39 -3.57
N CYS A 22 1.84 9.73 -4.42
CA CYS A 22 0.46 9.34 -4.11
C CYS A 22 0.40 8.39 -2.92
N ILE A 23 1.25 7.39 -2.91
CA ILE A 23 1.21 6.39 -1.84
C ILE A 23 1.66 7.00 -0.51
N VAL A 24 2.59 7.95 -0.56
CA VAL A 24 3.04 8.62 0.65
C VAL A 24 1.90 9.41 1.28
N GLU A 25 1.06 10.03 0.46
CA GLU A 25 -0.05 10.81 0.96
C GLU A 25 -1.22 9.93 1.41
N CYS A 26 -1.44 8.81 0.73
CA CYS A 26 -2.57 7.94 1.04
C CYS A 26 -2.30 7.03 2.23
N TRP A 27 -1.06 6.63 2.40
CA TRP A 27 -0.69 5.66 3.43
C TRP A 27 0.51 6.13 4.22
N ASP A 28 0.39 6.12 5.53
CA ASP A 28 1.54 6.29 6.41
C ASP A 28 1.68 5.03 7.25
N GLU A 29 2.71 5.00 8.07
CA GLU A 29 3.00 3.82 8.87
C GLU A 29 1.88 3.50 9.86
N LEU A 30 1.26 4.51 10.41
CA LEU A 30 0.16 4.30 11.36
C LEU A 30 -1.05 3.70 10.67
N SER A 31 -1.41 4.23 9.51
CA SER A 31 -2.52 3.69 8.74
C SER A 31 -2.28 2.24 8.36
N PHE A 32 -1.06 1.93 7.96
CA PHE A 32 -0.67 0.57 7.61
C PHE A 32 -0.83 -0.36 8.81
N ARG A 33 -0.37 0.08 9.97
CA ARG A 33 -0.47 -0.72 11.20
C ARG A 33 -1.91 -0.95 11.61
N TYR A 34 -2.74 0.09 11.54
CA TYR A 34 -4.16 -0.05 11.85
C TYR A 34 -4.84 -1.04 10.92
N TYR A 35 -4.52 -0.96 9.66
CA TYR A 35 -5.09 -1.88 8.69
C TYR A 35 -4.71 -3.32 9.05
N CYS A 36 -3.45 -3.55 9.37
CA CYS A 36 -3.01 -4.89 9.73
C CYS A 36 -3.67 -5.40 10.99
N GLU A 37 -3.96 -4.52 11.94
CA GLU A 37 -4.66 -4.92 13.16
C GLU A 37 -6.11 -5.28 12.90
N GLU A 38 -6.75 -4.57 11.96
CA GLU A 38 -8.15 -4.79 11.65
C GLU A 38 -8.36 -5.98 10.72
N PHE A 39 -7.54 -6.09 9.71
CA PHE A 39 -7.75 -7.05 8.63
C PHE A 39 -6.70 -8.15 8.55
N GLY A 40 -5.71 -8.11 9.43
CA GLY A 40 -4.65 -9.10 9.43
C GLY A 40 -3.45 -8.67 8.63
N PRO A 41 -2.45 -9.55 8.55
CA PRO A 41 -1.19 -9.19 7.88
C PRO A 41 -1.41 -8.75 6.44
N MET A 42 -0.63 -7.77 6.02
CA MET A 42 -0.70 -7.31 4.64
C MET A 42 -0.09 -8.34 3.71
N THR A 43 -0.84 -8.71 2.69
CA THR A 43 -0.38 -9.64 1.66
C THR A 43 -0.38 -8.94 0.32
N LYS A 44 0.26 -9.58 -0.65
CA LYS A 44 0.32 -9.04 -2.00
C LYS A 44 -1.08 -8.87 -2.58
N GLU A 45 -1.96 -9.83 -2.34
CA GLU A 45 -3.32 -9.77 -2.83
C GLU A 45 -4.09 -8.61 -2.22
N LYS A 46 -3.93 -8.39 -0.93
CA LYS A 46 -4.56 -7.26 -0.27
C LYS A 46 -4.02 -5.94 -0.79
N ALA A 47 -2.70 -5.88 -0.97
CA ALA A 47 -2.06 -4.68 -1.49
C ALA A 47 -2.59 -4.35 -2.89
N ASP A 48 -2.70 -5.36 -3.76
CA ASP A 48 -3.23 -5.15 -5.10
C ASP A 48 -4.64 -4.59 -5.06
N SER A 49 -5.49 -5.14 -4.20
CA SER A 49 -6.86 -4.66 -4.08
C SER A 49 -6.91 -3.21 -3.62
N LEU A 50 -6.09 -2.87 -2.65
CA LEU A 50 -6.06 -1.51 -2.14
C LEU A 50 -5.56 -0.52 -3.17
N PHE A 51 -4.52 -0.87 -3.89
CA PHE A 51 -3.95 0.04 -4.89
C PHE A 51 -4.88 0.23 -6.07
N ARG A 52 -5.65 -0.80 -6.43
CA ARG A 52 -6.62 -0.68 -7.50
C ARG A 52 -7.74 0.28 -7.16
N LEU A 53 -8.05 0.41 -5.88
CA LEU A 53 -9.08 1.34 -5.44
C LEU A 53 -8.56 2.76 -5.32
N CYS A 54 -7.26 2.95 -5.37
CA CYS A 54 -6.67 4.29 -5.24
C CYS A 54 -6.80 5.04 -6.54
N ARG A 55 -7.69 6.01 -6.56
CA ARG A 55 -7.96 6.77 -7.78
C ARG A 55 -6.96 7.88 -8.03
N ASN A 56 -6.17 8.21 -7.03
CA ASN A 56 -5.16 9.24 -7.19
C ASN A 56 -3.93 8.72 -7.91
N CYS A 57 -3.82 7.42 -8.05
CA CYS A 57 -2.69 6.80 -8.73
C CYS A 57 -3.04 6.53 -10.19
N GLU A 58 -3.04 7.55 -10.98
CA GLU A 58 -3.24 7.37 -12.40
C GLU A 58 -1.89 7.18 -13.04
N GLY A 59 -1.59 5.96 -13.27
CA GLY A 59 -0.31 5.60 -13.84
C GLY A 59 -0.14 6.02 -15.26
#